data_47214d557b205a9e1533449aaf126a7d
#
_entry.id   47214d557b205a9e1533449aaf126a7d
#
_cell.length_a   1.000
_cell.length_b   1.000
_cell.length_c   1.000
_cell.angle_alpha   90.00
_cell.angle_beta   90.00
_cell.angle_gamma   90.00
#
_symmetry.space_group_name_H-M   'P 1'
#
loop_
_entity.id
_entity.type
_entity.pdbx_description
1 polymer ?
#
loop_
_entity_poly.entity_id
_entity_poly.type
_entity_poly.pdbx_seq_one_letter_code
_entity_poly.pdbx_strand_id
1 'polypeptide(L)'
;MKSIINVQKRLIPDLVEIMQKRYRILRYIEIMQPVGRRSLSQSLQITERVLRSETDFLKDQDLIAISTSGMRLTEEGKIILDQLEPIMKEFSSAPELEKQLAIALNLQSCNVVSGNADESDWVKSELGRACVSRLKEVIKEGQVISVTGGSTMNAVAEAFTEKLNKENLLFVPARGGIGAEIKDQANTICQKMANKAGGNYMVLYSPDQVTKEFYETFIQESSIREVLMKIKSADIVIHGIGDAMTMARRRMTSEEDMQKLVQEKAVAEAFGYYFDEKGRIVHKVQTVGLQLEDLKNIPHIFAVAGGVSKAKAIKAYMKIAPKNTVLITDEAVTNEILKG
;
A
#
# COMPACT_ATOMS: atom_id res chain seq x y z
N MET A 1 -25.55 16.19 3.72
CA MET A 1 -25.31 14.74 3.70
C MET A 1 -24.90 14.17 5.06
N LYS A 2 -23.84 14.66 5.74
CA LYS A 2 -23.41 14.14 7.08
C LYS A 2 -24.53 14.01 8.13
N SER A 3 -25.55 14.90 8.11
CA SER A 3 -26.69 14.84 9.04
C SER A 3 -27.60 13.65 8.76
N ILE A 4 -27.89 13.34 7.48
CA ILE A 4 -28.79 12.24 7.09
C ILE A 4 -28.14 10.89 7.43
N ILE A 5 -26.84 10.74 7.15
CA ILE A 5 -26.10 9.51 7.43
C ILE A 5 -26.03 9.21 8.93
N ASN A 6 -25.80 10.24 9.76
CA ASN A 6 -25.85 10.07 11.22
C ASN A 6 -27.23 9.66 11.72
N VAL A 7 -28.29 10.19 11.12
CA VAL A 7 -29.67 9.78 11.43
C VAL A 7 -29.89 8.32 11.03
N GLN A 8 -29.45 7.92 9.83
CA GLN A 8 -29.58 6.54 9.36
C GLN A 8 -28.81 5.56 10.25
N LYS A 9 -27.56 5.86 10.64
CA LYS A 9 -26.78 5.03 11.58
C LYS A 9 -27.50 4.82 12.93
N ARG A 10 -28.23 5.81 13.40
CA ARG A 10 -28.94 5.74 14.68
C ARG A 10 -30.33 5.13 14.58
N LEU A 11 -31.03 5.35 13.46
CA LEU A 11 -32.42 4.94 13.29
C LEU A 11 -32.53 3.52 12.71
N ILE A 12 -31.63 3.15 11.79
CA ILE A 12 -31.65 1.87 11.05
C ILE A 12 -30.26 1.22 10.99
N PRO A 13 -29.59 0.96 12.14
CA PRO A 13 -28.24 0.40 12.16
C PRO A 13 -28.14 -0.94 11.42
N ASP A 14 -29.15 -1.80 11.52
CA ASP A 14 -29.17 -3.11 10.86
C ASP A 14 -29.10 -2.99 9.34
N LEU A 15 -29.79 -2.01 8.75
CA LEU A 15 -29.74 -1.78 7.31
C LEU A 15 -28.36 -1.33 6.86
N VAL A 16 -27.72 -0.46 7.65
CA VAL A 16 -26.35 0.00 7.40
C VAL A 16 -25.37 -1.18 7.46
N GLU A 17 -25.49 -2.04 8.44
CA GLU A 17 -24.65 -3.24 8.59
C GLU A 17 -24.82 -4.21 7.41
N ILE A 18 -26.07 -4.47 7.00
CA ILE A 18 -26.35 -5.30 5.83
C ILE A 18 -25.73 -4.70 4.56
N MET A 19 -25.88 -3.38 4.36
CA MET A 19 -25.33 -2.68 3.21
C MET A 19 -23.80 -2.73 3.20
N GLN A 20 -23.13 -2.51 4.33
CA GLN A 20 -21.68 -2.64 4.47
C GLN A 20 -21.20 -4.06 4.20
N LYS A 21 -21.92 -5.07 4.68
CA LYS A 21 -21.61 -6.49 4.43
C LYS A 21 -21.69 -6.82 2.95
N ARG A 22 -22.79 -6.45 2.26
CA ARG A 22 -22.99 -6.68 0.82
C ARG A 22 -21.95 -5.91 -0.02
N TYR A 23 -21.67 -4.66 0.34
CA TYR A 23 -20.61 -3.89 -0.29
C TYR A 23 -19.25 -4.61 -0.19
N ARG A 24 -18.87 -5.13 0.99
CA ARG A 24 -17.61 -5.88 1.16
C ARG A 24 -17.59 -7.15 0.31
N ILE A 25 -18.72 -7.85 0.17
CA ILE A 25 -18.83 -9.05 -0.68
C ILE A 25 -18.62 -8.68 -2.15
N LEU A 26 -19.34 -7.69 -2.69
CA LEU A 26 -19.20 -7.21 -4.06
C LEU A 26 -17.75 -6.74 -4.33
N ARG A 27 -17.20 -5.95 -3.42
CA ARG A 27 -15.84 -5.43 -3.51
C ARG A 27 -14.80 -6.54 -3.55
N TYR A 28 -14.94 -7.56 -2.72
CA TYR A 28 -14.04 -8.71 -2.73
C TYR A 28 -14.14 -9.49 -4.06
N ILE A 29 -15.36 -9.73 -4.55
CA ILE A 29 -15.57 -10.40 -5.84
C ILE A 29 -14.88 -9.60 -6.95
N GLU A 30 -15.05 -8.29 -6.99
CA GLU A 30 -14.42 -7.43 -8.00
C GLU A 30 -12.90 -7.65 -8.08
N ILE A 31 -12.22 -7.70 -6.93
CA ILE A 31 -10.76 -7.82 -6.84
C ILE A 31 -10.28 -9.23 -7.20
N MET A 32 -11.00 -10.25 -6.72
CA MET A 32 -10.53 -11.63 -6.72
C MET A 32 -11.19 -12.53 -7.77
N GLN A 33 -12.06 -11.96 -8.59
CA GLN A 33 -12.82 -12.75 -9.57
C GLN A 33 -11.96 -13.44 -10.66
N PRO A 34 -12.26 -14.71 -10.97
CA PRO A 34 -13.36 -15.50 -10.43
C PRO A 34 -13.03 -16.06 -9.04
N VAL A 35 -13.96 -15.94 -8.07
CA VAL A 35 -13.72 -16.36 -6.68
C VAL A 35 -14.74 -17.38 -6.20
N GLY A 36 -14.25 -18.43 -5.53
CA GLY A 36 -15.09 -19.46 -4.91
C GLY A 36 -15.67 -19.02 -3.56
N ARG A 37 -16.86 -19.58 -3.19
CA ARG A 37 -17.53 -19.25 -1.92
C ARG A 37 -16.65 -19.51 -0.70
N ARG A 38 -15.90 -20.63 -0.67
CA ARG A 38 -15.05 -20.97 0.47
C ARG A 38 -13.93 -19.96 0.68
N SER A 39 -13.26 -19.56 -0.38
CA SER A 39 -12.22 -18.52 -0.32
C SER A 39 -12.80 -17.19 0.16
N LEU A 40 -13.96 -16.79 -0.38
CA LEU A 40 -14.64 -15.54 0.01
C LEU A 40 -15.09 -15.57 1.48
N SER A 41 -15.63 -16.69 1.96
CA SER A 41 -16.03 -16.89 3.37
C SER A 41 -14.85 -16.72 4.33
N GLN A 42 -13.73 -17.37 4.03
CA GLN A 42 -12.51 -17.30 4.82
C GLN A 42 -11.95 -15.87 4.88
N SER A 43 -11.85 -15.21 3.72
CA SER A 43 -11.26 -13.88 3.64
C SER A 43 -12.11 -12.78 4.28
N LEU A 44 -13.43 -12.90 4.22
CA LEU A 44 -14.34 -11.95 4.86
C LEU A 44 -14.68 -12.31 6.31
N GLN A 45 -14.18 -13.44 6.81
CA GLN A 45 -14.43 -13.97 8.16
C GLN A 45 -15.94 -14.11 8.47
N ILE A 46 -16.72 -14.52 7.46
CA ILE A 46 -18.16 -14.80 7.60
C ILE A 46 -18.41 -16.28 7.33
N THR A 47 -19.43 -16.84 8.01
CA THR A 47 -19.75 -18.26 7.84
C THR A 47 -20.24 -18.56 6.42
N GLU A 48 -19.94 -19.75 5.89
CA GLU A 48 -20.42 -20.16 4.55
C GLU A 48 -21.94 -20.09 4.41
N ARG A 49 -22.68 -20.33 5.50
CA ARG A 49 -24.14 -20.22 5.53
C ARG A 49 -24.60 -18.78 5.28
N VAL A 50 -24.01 -17.82 5.98
CA VAL A 50 -24.32 -16.39 5.82
C VAL A 50 -23.92 -15.95 4.42
N LEU A 51 -22.71 -16.29 3.99
CA LEU A 51 -22.22 -15.94 2.65
C LEU A 51 -23.13 -16.50 1.54
N ARG A 52 -23.59 -17.75 1.68
CA ARG A 52 -24.52 -18.35 0.70
C ARG A 52 -25.77 -17.50 0.56
N SER A 53 -26.43 -17.16 1.67
CA SER A 53 -27.64 -16.33 1.65
C SER A 53 -27.42 -14.98 0.97
N GLU A 54 -26.28 -14.31 1.27
CA GLU A 54 -25.97 -13.01 0.68
C GLU A 54 -25.61 -13.13 -0.81
N THR A 55 -24.85 -14.16 -1.21
CA THR A 55 -24.50 -14.36 -2.63
C THR A 55 -25.70 -14.79 -3.47
N ASP A 56 -26.62 -15.59 -2.91
CA ASP A 56 -27.85 -15.94 -3.59
C ASP A 56 -28.72 -14.69 -3.79
N PHE A 57 -28.87 -13.85 -2.77
CA PHE A 57 -29.54 -12.55 -2.90
C PHE A 57 -28.89 -11.63 -3.96
N LEU A 58 -27.56 -11.47 -3.94
CA LEU A 58 -26.84 -10.62 -4.90
C LEU A 58 -26.97 -11.14 -6.35
N LYS A 59 -27.03 -12.47 -6.52
CA LYS A 59 -27.30 -13.09 -7.81
C LYS A 59 -28.72 -12.81 -8.29
N ASP A 60 -29.72 -12.95 -7.40
CA ASP A 60 -31.13 -12.69 -7.73
C ASP A 60 -31.38 -11.20 -8.09
N GLN A 61 -30.51 -10.29 -7.61
CA GLN A 61 -30.50 -8.88 -7.98
C GLN A 61 -29.64 -8.58 -9.21
N ASP A 62 -29.14 -9.60 -9.91
CA ASP A 62 -28.27 -9.50 -11.10
C ASP A 62 -26.95 -8.70 -10.83
N LEU A 63 -26.47 -8.67 -9.60
CA LEU A 63 -25.22 -7.98 -9.25
C LEU A 63 -23.99 -8.87 -9.37
N ILE A 64 -24.18 -10.19 -9.28
CA ILE A 64 -23.11 -11.18 -9.48
C ILE A 64 -23.58 -12.32 -10.36
N ALA A 65 -22.66 -12.89 -11.13
CA ALA A 65 -22.84 -14.15 -11.85
C ALA A 65 -22.09 -15.27 -11.14
N ILE A 66 -22.71 -16.44 -11.00
CA ILE A 66 -22.11 -17.63 -10.39
C ILE A 66 -21.96 -18.71 -11.46
N SER A 67 -20.74 -19.19 -11.66
CA SER A 67 -20.40 -20.26 -12.59
C SER A 67 -19.59 -21.35 -11.91
N THR A 68 -19.23 -22.39 -12.64
CA THR A 68 -18.34 -23.47 -12.15
C THR A 68 -16.93 -22.95 -11.84
N SER A 69 -16.48 -21.90 -12.51
CA SER A 69 -15.17 -21.24 -12.26
C SER A 69 -15.19 -20.30 -11.06
N GLY A 70 -16.35 -19.95 -10.52
CA GLY A 70 -16.52 -19.03 -9.39
C GLY A 70 -17.49 -17.89 -9.67
N MET A 71 -17.51 -16.95 -8.73
CA MET A 71 -18.35 -15.75 -8.77
C MET A 71 -17.62 -14.61 -9.48
N ARG A 72 -18.37 -13.79 -10.24
CA ARG A 72 -17.92 -12.58 -10.91
C ARG A 72 -18.95 -11.48 -10.74
N LEU A 73 -18.54 -10.22 -10.78
CA LEU A 73 -19.47 -9.11 -10.93
C LEU A 73 -20.10 -9.13 -12.32
N THR A 74 -21.35 -8.71 -12.37
CA THR A 74 -22.02 -8.30 -13.61
C THR A 74 -21.66 -6.85 -13.92
N GLU A 75 -22.07 -6.33 -15.09
CA GLU A 75 -21.91 -4.89 -15.37
C GLU A 75 -22.76 -4.05 -14.42
N GLU A 76 -23.99 -4.47 -14.09
CA GLU A 76 -24.83 -3.81 -13.11
C GLU A 76 -24.17 -3.83 -11.71
N GLY A 77 -23.57 -4.97 -11.32
CA GLY A 77 -22.82 -5.07 -10.07
C GLY A 77 -21.67 -4.08 -9.96
N LYS A 78 -20.95 -3.80 -11.05
CA LYS A 78 -19.89 -2.79 -11.09
C LYS A 78 -20.46 -1.38 -10.90
N ILE A 79 -21.53 -1.05 -11.65
CA ILE A 79 -22.19 0.27 -11.55
C ILE A 79 -22.65 0.54 -10.11
N ILE A 80 -23.33 -0.42 -9.49
CA ILE A 80 -23.80 -0.30 -8.10
C ILE A 80 -22.62 -0.18 -7.13
N LEU A 81 -21.55 -0.94 -7.34
CA LEU A 81 -20.36 -0.87 -6.49
C LEU A 81 -19.71 0.52 -6.54
N ASP A 82 -19.56 1.09 -7.74
CA ASP A 82 -19.00 2.44 -7.93
C ASP A 82 -19.88 3.52 -7.26
N GLN A 83 -21.21 3.39 -7.35
CA GLN A 83 -22.14 4.31 -6.70
C GLN A 83 -22.12 4.17 -5.17
N LEU A 84 -21.89 2.98 -4.64
CA LEU A 84 -21.84 2.74 -3.20
C LEU A 84 -20.52 3.20 -2.57
N GLU A 85 -19.41 3.24 -3.32
CA GLU A 85 -18.09 3.55 -2.76
C GLU A 85 -18.04 4.89 -1.99
N PRO A 86 -18.51 6.03 -2.52
CA PRO A 86 -18.53 7.29 -1.79
C PRO A 86 -19.44 7.25 -0.55
N ILE A 87 -20.56 6.53 -0.65
CA ILE A 87 -21.53 6.38 0.46
C ILE A 87 -20.89 5.54 1.56
N MET A 88 -20.24 4.42 1.22
CA MET A 88 -19.59 3.53 2.18
C MET A 88 -18.45 4.22 2.92
N LYS A 89 -17.70 5.09 2.24
CA LYS A 89 -16.66 5.90 2.86
C LYS A 89 -17.20 6.80 3.97
N GLU A 90 -18.39 7.36 3.80
CA GLU A 90 -19.05 8.17 4.84
C GLU A 90 -19.64 7.32 5.99
N PHE A 91 -20.01 6.06 5.72
CA PHE A 91 -20.49 5.13 6.73
C PHE A 91 -19.36 4.48 7.55
N SER A 92 -18.13 4.52 7.05
CA SER A 92 -16.98 3.90 7.74
C SER A 92 -16.56 4.73 8.97
N SER A 93 -15.84 4.08 9.89
CA SER A 93 -15.14 4.76 11.00
C SER A 93 -13.83 5.42 10.52
N ALA A 94 -13.42 5.17 9.28
CA ALA A 94 -12.16 5.63 8.74
C ALA A 94 -11.90 7.14 8.92
N PRO A 95 -12.84 8.07 8.66
CA PRO A 95 -12.56 9.51 8.81
C PRO A 95 -12.20 9.92 10.24
N GLU A 96 -12.81 9.30 11.25
CA GLU A 96 -12.47 9.59 12.65
C GLU A 96 -11.13 8.97 13.03
N LEU A 97 -10.87 7.72 12.62
CA LEU A 97 -9.58 7.05 12.81
C LEU A 97 -8.45 7.78 12.09
N GLU A 98 -8.66 8.25 10.86
CA GLU A 98 -7.70 9.05 10.10
C GLU A 98 -7.33 10.33 10.88
N LYS A 99 -8.31 11.03 11.42
CA LYS A 99 -8.09 12.23 12.22
C LYS A 99 -7.28 11.95 13.48
N GLN A 100 -7.66 10.91 14.24
CA GLN A 100 -6.97 10.52 15.47
C GLN A 100 -5.54 10.07 15.18
N LEU A 101 -5.34 9.25 14.14
CA LEU A 101 -4.03 8.78 13.72
C LEU A 101 -3.13 9.92 13.23
N ALA A 102 -3.67 10.86 12.45
CA ALA A 102 -2.93 12.03 11.97
C ALA A 102 -2.43 12.89 13.14
N ILE A 103 -3.26 13.10 14.18
CA ILE A 103 -2.86 13.80 15.41
C ILE A 103 -1.77 13.01 16.14
N ALA A 104 -1.98 11.70 16.37
CA ALA A 104 -1.06 10.85 17.13
C ALA A 104 0.34 10.75 16.49
N LEU A 105 0.41 10.77 15.16
CA LEU A 105 1.66 10.69 14.40
C LEU A 105 2.16 12.03 13.85
N ASN A 106 1.47 13.15 14.16
CA ASN A 106 1.78 14.50 13.65
C ASN A 106 1.89 14.55 12.11
N LEU A 107 0.92 13.95 11.41
CA LEU A 107 0.82 13.91 9.95
C LEU A 107 -0.14 14.97 9.43
N GLN A 108 0.10 15.45 8.21
CA GLN A 108 -0.85 16.33 7.51
C GLN A 108 -2.10 15.57 7.04
N SER A 109 -1.92 14.33 6.59
CA SER A 109 -3.03 13.46 6.19
C SER A 109 -2.63 11.99 6.25
N CYS A 110 -3.62 11.13 6.44
CA CYS A 110 -3.48 9.69 6.28
C CYS A 110 -4.78 9.10 5.71
N ASN A 111 -4.71 7.86 5.23
CA ASN A 111 -5.87 7.08 4.84
C ASN A 111 -5.86 5.75 5.59
N VAL A 112 -7.03 5.39 6.14
CA VAL A 112 -7.22 4.14 6.90
C VAL A 112 -8.22 3.26 6.15
N VAL A 113 -7.78 2.06 5.77
CA VAL A 113 -8.65 1.02 5.21
C VAL A 113 -9.06 0.04 6.29
N SER A 114 -10.26 -0.53 6.19
CA SER A 114 -10.76 -1.47 7.20
C SER A 114 -10.02 -2.81 7.14
N GLY A 115 -9.82 -3.43 8.30
CA GLY A 115 -9.27 -4.77 8.47
C GLY A 115 -7.80 -4.80 8.90
N ASN A 116 -7.15 -5.98 8.69
CA ASN A 116 -5.78 -6.27 9.09
C ASN A 116 -5.04 -6.93 7.91
N ALA A 117 -4.01 -6.29 7.37
CA ALA A 117 -3.24 -6.81 6.25
C ALA A 117 -2.36 -8.03 6.59
N ASP A 118 -2.18 -8.35 7.88
CA ASP A 118 -1.54 -9.59 8.30
C ASP A 118 -2.45 -10.81 8.15
N GLU A 119 -3.77 -10.59 8.20
CA GLU A 119 -4.78 -11.65 8.16
C GLU A 119 -5.41 -11.85 6.79
N SER A 120 -5.38 -10.82 5.94
CA SER A 120 -6.07 -10.87 4.65
C SER A 120 -5.35 -10.10 3.55
N ASP A 121 -5.04 -10.80 2.45
CA ASP A 121 -4.47 -10.18 1.24
C ASP A 121 -5.43 -9.18 0.58
N TRP A 122 -6.73 -9.31 0.83
CA TRP A 122 -7.71 -8.32 0.39
C TRP A 122 -7.42 -6.93 0.99
N VAL A 123 -7.02 -6.86 2.26
CA VAL A 123 -6.66 -5.57 2.90
C VAL A 123 -5.47 -4.93 2.21
N LYS A 124 -4.49 -5.73 1.74
CA LYS A 124 -3.38 -5.20 0.92
C LYS A 124 -3.87 -4.61 -0.39
N SER A 125 -4.86 -5.24 -1.03
CA SER A 125 -5.48 -4.72 -2.25
C SER A 125 -6.22 -3.40 -2.00
N GLU A 126 -6.92 -3.27 -0.87
CA GLU A 126 -7.56 -2.01 -0.46
C GLU A 126 -6.54 -0.90 -0.14
N LEU A 127 -5.41 -1.23 0.50
CA LEU A 127 -4.28 -0.29 0.67
C LEU A 127 -3.79 0.22 -0.70
N GLY A 128 -3.64 -0.70 -1.66
CA GLY A 128 -3.27 -0.35 -3.04
C GLY A 128 -4.26 0.61 -3.69
N ARG A 129 -5.56 0.34 -3.58
CA ARG A 129 -6.62 1.21 -4.14
C ARG A 129 -6.65 2.58 -3.47
N ALA A 130 -6.54 2.63 -2.14
CA ALA A 130 -6.47 3.89 -1.39
C ALA A 130 -5.26 4.73 -1.86
N CYS A 131 -4.12 4.09 -2.10
CA CYS A 131 -2.93 4.74 -2.64
C CYS A 131 -3.19 5.32 -4.04
N VAL A 132 -3.74 4.52 -4.95
CA VAL A 132 -4.05 4.97 -6.33
C VAL A 132 -5.09 6.08 -6.33
N SER A 133 -6.10 6.01 -5.47
CA SER A 133 -7.10 7.08 -5.32
C SER A 133 -6.46 8.41 -4.91
N ARG A 134 -5.54 8.40 -3.93
CA ARG A 134 -4.81 9.59 -3.49
C ARG A 134 -3.81 10.08 -4.55
N LEU A 135 -3.18 9.14 -5.26
CA LEU A 135 -2.28 9.47 -6.36
C LEU A 135 -3.01 10.24 -7.47
N LYS A 136 -4.23 9.82 -7.84
CA LYS A 136 -5.06 10.51 -8.85
C LYS A 136 -5.34 11.98 -8.53
N GLU A 137 -5.35 12.36 -7.26
CA GLU A 137 -5.58 13.76 -6.82
C GLU A 137 -4.39 14.68 -7.10
N VAL A 138 -3.16 14.13 -7.16
CA VAL A 138 -1.92 14.92 -7.23
C VAL A 138 -1.13 14.73 -8.51
N ILE A 139 -1.37 13.62 -9.23
CA ILE A 139 -0.60 13.25 -10.42
C ILE A 139 -0.85 14.22 -11.58
N LYS A 140 0.24 14.61 -12.25
CA LYS A 140 0.22 15.52 -13.41
C LYS A 140 0.98 14.86 -14.58
N GLU A 141 0.75 15.39 -15.77
CA GLU A 141 1.46 14.99 -16.98
C GLU A 141 2.98 15.16 -16.83
N GLY A 142 3.73 14.25 -17.43
CA GLY A 142 5.20 14.29 -17.49
C GLY A 142 5.92 14.00 -16.19
N GLN A 143 5.22 13.67 -15.11
CA GLN A 143 5.84 13.44 -13.80
C GLN A 143 6.62 12.13 -13.73
N VAL A 144 7.67 12.15 -12.89
CA VAL A 144 8.48 10.99 -12.53
C VAL A 144 7.99 10.42 -11.20
N ILE A 145 7.66 9.13 -11.20
CA ILE A 145 7.13 8.40 -10.05
C ILE A 145 8.15 7.33 -9.65
N SER A 146 8.76 7.49 -8.48
CA SER A 146 9.73 6.54 -7.93
C SER A 146 9.05 5.56 -6.98
N VAL A 147 9.28 4.25 -7.16
CA VAL A 147 8.56 3.20 -6.43
C VAL A 147 9.53 2.19 -5.83
N THR A 148 9.33 1.83 -4.57
CA THR A 148 10.09 0.75 -3.92
C THR A 148 9.50 -0.62 -4.28
N GLY A 149 10.22 -1.69 -3.93
CA GLY A 149 9.73 -3.06 -4.02
C GLY A 149 8.85 -3.46 -2.84
N GLY A 150 8.32 -4.69 -2.90
CA GLY A 150 7.59 -5.36 -1.83
C GLY A 150 6.14 -5.71 -2.16
N SER A 151 5.58 -6.66 -1.41
CA SER A 151 4.22 -7.19 -1.67
C SER A 151 3.12 -6.12 -1.58
N THR A 152 3.25 -5.13 -0.69
CA THR A 152 2.32 -4.01 -0.61
C THR A 152 2.42 -3.12 -1.86
N MET A 153 3.63 -2.87 -2.36
CA MET A 153 3.83 -2.11 -3.61
C MET A 153 3.31 -2.87 -4.83
N ASN A 154 3.45 -4.20 -4.85
CA ASN A 154 2.81 -5.02 -5.88
C ASN A 154 1.28 -4.89 -5.83
N ALA A 155 0.66 -4.86 -4.64
CA ALA A 155 -0.77 -4.61 -4.50
C ALA A 155 -1.17 -3.19 -4.98
N VAL A 156 -0.34 -2.18 -4.74
CA VAL A 156 -0.55 -0.84 -5.34
C VAL A 156 -0.52 -0.92 -6.86
N ALA A 157 0.46 -1.63 -7.46
CA ALA A 157 0.54 -1.79 -8.90
C ALA A 157 -0.66 -2.55 -9.49
N GLU A 158 -1.18 -3.54 -8.77
CA GLU A 158 -2.41 -4.24 -9.20
C GLU A 158 -3.65 -3.34 -9.19
N ALA A 159 -3.71 -2.37 -8.28
CA ALA A 159 -4.82 -1.44 -8.16
C ALA A 159 -4.91 -0.40 -9.30
N PHE A 160 -3.89 -0.28 -10.14
CA PHE A 160 -3.97 0.50 -11.38
C PHE A 160 -4.85 -0.27 -12.39
N THR A 161 -6.15 -0.07 -12.36
CA THR A 161 -7.12 -0.76 -13.22
C THR A 161 -7.45 -0.02 -14.52
N GLU A 162 -7.16 1.29 -14.57
CA GLU A 162 -7.47 2.18 -15.69
C GLU A 162 -6.26 3.05 -16.01
N LYS A 163 -6.18 3.50 -17.27
CA LYS A 163 -5.23 4.54 -17.64
C LYS A 163 -5.51 5.79 -16.80
N LEU A 164 -4.47 6.37 -16.23
CA LEU A 164 -4.60 7.60 -15.43
C LEU A 164 -4.91 8.84 -16.27
N ASN A 165 -5.08 8.70 -17.60
CA ASN A 165 -5.29 9.78 -18.56
C ASN A 165 -4.27 10.92 -18.41
N LYS A 166 -3.04 10.60 -18.05
CA LYS A 166 -1.91 11.52 -17.98
C LYS A 166 -0.83 11.03 -18.91
N GLU A 167 -0.44 11.88 -19.83
CA GLU A 167 0.60 11.55 -20.81
C GLU A 167 1.99 11.65 -20.18
N ASN A 168 2.94 10.92 -20.77
CA ASN A 168 4.37 11.00 -20.46
C ASN A 168 4.76 10.73 -19.00
N LEU A 169 3.98 9.92 -18.27
CA LEU A 169 4.39 9.45 -16.94
C LEU A 169 5.60 8.54 -17.06
N LEU A 170 6.58 8.73 -16.15
CA LEU A 170 7.76 7.88 -16.06
C LEU A 170 7.83 7.20 -14.69
N PHE A 171 7.80 5.88 -14.68
CA PHE A 171 7.97 5.08 -13.47
C PHE A 171 9.43 4.61 -13.33
N VAL A 172 10.04 4.88 -12.19
CA VAL A 172 11.44 4.52 -11.91
C VAL A 172 11.53 3.74 -10.59
N PRO A 173 12.40 2.71 -10.51
CA PRO A 173 12.59 2.00 -9.26
C PRO A 173 13.32 2.88 -8.26
N ALA A 174 12.79 3.02 -7.05
CA ALA A 174 13.44 3.81 -6.00
C ALA A 174 14.77 3.22 -5.54
N ARG A 175 14.97 1.92 -5.75
CA ARG A 175 16.13 1.15 -5.27
C ARG A 175 16.42 -0.06 -6.13
N GLY A 176 17.60 -0.64 -5.95
CA GLY A 176 17.99 -1.93 -6.50
C GLY A 176 17.13 -3.09 -5.98
N GLY A 177 17.31 -4.27 -6.56
CA GLY A 177 16.50 -5.46 -6.26
C GLY A 177 16.82 -6.10 -4.90
N ILE A 178 15.80 -6.51 -4.15
CA ILE A 178 15.91 -7.23 -2.87
C ILE A 178 15.16 -8.56 -2.93
N GLY A 179 15.81 -9.64 -2.49
CA GLY A 179 15.18 -10.95 -2.36
C GLY A 179 14.91 -11.63 -3.70
N ALA A 180 14.24 -12.80 -3.66
CA ALA A 180 14.07 -13.69 -4.80
C ALA A 180 12.75 -13.53 -5.57
N GLU A 181 11.73 -12.91 -4.97
CA GLU A 181 10.39 -12.81 -5.55
C GLU A 181 10.33 -11.75 -6.64
N ILE A 182 10.32 -12.17 -7.91
CA ILE A 182 10.33 -11.30 -9.08
C ILE A 182 9.15 -10.31 -9.06
N LYS A 183 7.96 -10.77 -8.68
CA LYS A 183 6.74 -9.93 -8.63
C LYS A 183 6.85 -8.73 -7.67
N ASP A 184 7.70 -8.84 -6.65
CA ASP A 184 7.89 -7.84 -5.60
C ASP A 184 9.12 -6.95 -5.84
N GLN A 185 9.86 -7.14 -6.96
CA GLN A 185 10.97 -6.29 -7.32
C GLN A 185 10.50 -4.91 -7.81
N ALA A 186 11.22 -3.86 -7.43
CA ALA A 186 10.88 -2.49 -7.81
C ALA A 186 10.78 -2.31 -9.34
N ASN A 187 11.70 -2.94 -10.10
CA ASN A 187 11.67 -2.93 -11.57
C ASN A 187 10.38 -3.53 -12.14
N THR A 188 9.96 -4.70 -11.63
CA THR A 188 8.71 -5.37 -12.06
C THR A 188 7.47 -4.55 -11.72
N ILE A 189 7.47 -3.92 -10.54
CA ILE A 189 6.38 -3.06 -10.08
C ILE A 189 6.27 -1.82 -10.96
N CYS A 190 7.39 -1.15 -11.27
CA CYS A 190 7.43 -0.01 -12.18
C CYS A 190 6.89 -0.35 -13.57
N GLN A 191 7.35 -1.47 -14.15
CA GLN A 191 6.84 -1.96 -15.44
C GLN A 191 5.33 -2.19 -15.40
N LYS A 192 4.84 -2.86 -14.34
CA LYS A 192 3.41 -3.14 -14.17
C LYS A 192 2.57 -1.86 -14.05
N MET A 193 3.03 -0.90 -13.23
CA MET A 193 2.37 0.41 -13.08
C MET A 193 2.36 1.18 -14.41
N ALA A 194 3.49 1.24 -15.12
CA ALA A 194 3.60 1.91 -16.41
C ALA A 194 2.64 1.32 -17.44
N ASN A 195 2.61 -0.01 -17.58
CA ASN A 195 1.72 -0.69 -18.52
C ASN A 195 0.23 -0.38 -18.23
N LYS A 196 -0.17 -0.41 -16.95
CA LYS A 196 -1.56 -0.13 -16.55
C LYS A 196 -1.92 1.35 -16.66
N ALA A 197 -0.98 2.24 -16.35
CA ALA A 197 -1.19 3.70 -16.43
C ALA A 197 -1.04 4.27 -17.85
N GLY A 198 -0.50 3.49 -18.80
CA GLY A 198 -0.18 3.96 -20.15
C GLY A 198 1.04 4.89 -20.18
N GLY A 199 1.98 4.72 -19.22
CA GLY A 199 3.22 5.48 -19.11
C GLY A 199 4.45 4.71 -19.57
N ASN A 200 5.62 5.27 -19.28
CA ASN A 200 6.93 4.68 -19.54
C ASN A 200 7.59 4.21 -18.23
N TYR A 201 8.61 3.38 -18.32
CA TYR A 201 9.40 2.98 -17.14
C TYR A 201 10.89 2.90 -17.49
N MET A 202 11.72 3.03 -16.45
CA MET A 202 13.14 2.71 -16.53
C MET A 202 13.48 1.54 -15.59
N VAL A 203 14.59 0.90 -15.83
CA VAL A 203 15.07 -0.24 -15.03
C VAL A 203 16.42 0.10 -14.41
N LEU A 204 16.56 -0.15 -13.12
CA LEU A 204 17.84 -0.06 -12.41
C LEU A 204 18.44 -1.46 -12.27
N TYR A 205 19.44 -1.78 -13.07
CA TYR A 205 20.15 -3.05 -13.02
C TYR A 205 21.21 -3.03 -11.90
N SER A 206 20.73 -3.08 -10.66
CA SER A 206 21.59 -3.10 -9.48
C SER A 206 20.98 -3.98 -8.40
N PRO A 207 21.79 -4.74 -7.64
CA PRO A 207 21.35 -5.23 -6.34
C PRO A 207 21.05 -4.05 -5.41
N ASP A 208 20.18 -4.29 -4.40
CA ASP A 208 19.85 -3.27 -3.40
C ASP A 208 21.08 -2.89 -2.55
N GLN A 209 21.82 -3.91 -2.10
CA GLN A 209 23.00 -3.74 -1.26
C GLN A 209 24.27 -3.94 -2.07
N VAL A 210 25.22 -3.04 -1.90
CA VAL A 210 26.52 -3.05 -2.57
C VAL A 210 27.63 -2.67 -1.59
N THR A 211 28.90 -3.03 -1.88
CA THR A 211 30.03 -2.51 -1.12
C THR A 211 30.28 -1.04 -1.46
N LYS A 212 30.98 -0.33 -0.58
CA LYS A 212 31.29 1.08 -0.80
C LYS A 212 32.13 1.29 -2.05
N GLU A 213 33.14 0.45 -2.25
CA GLU A 213 34.06 0.49 -3.40
C GLU A 213 33.30 0.26 -4.71
N PHE A 214 32.38 -0.73 -4.72
CA PHE A 214 31.56 -0.99 -5.89
C PHE A 214 30.61 0.18 -6.16
N TYR A 215 30.00 0.76 -5.12
CA TYR A 215 29.09 1.88 -5.26
C TYR A 215 29.77 3.09 -5.95
N GLU A 216 30.99 3.47 -5.51
CA GLU A 216 31.73 4.62 -6.05
C GLU A 216 32.04 4.45 -7.54
N THR A 217 32.34 3.24 -8.01
CA THR A 217 32.59 2.94 -9.41
C THR A 217 31.27 2.84 -10.20
N PHE A 218 30.29 2.14 -9.63
CA PHE A 218 29.04 1.81 -10.29
C PHE A 218 28.20 3.05 -10.65
N ILE A 219 28.15 4.04 -9.77
CA ILE A 219 27.40 5.29 -10.02
C ILE A 219 28.05 6.18 -11.11
N GLN A 220 29.27 5.88 -11.55
CA GLN A 220 29.92 6.59 -12.65
C GLN A 220 29.48 6.08 -14.04
N GLU A 221 28.95 4.87 -14.12
CA GLU A 221 28.43 4.32 -15.37
C GLU A 221 27.30 5.18 -15.90
N SER A 222 27.37 5.55 -17.19
CA SER A 222 26.45 6.54 -17.79
C SER A 222 24.98 6.10 -17.72
N SER A 223 24.70 4.82 -17.97
CA SER A 223 23.35 4.25 -17.91
C SER A 223 22.77 4.25 -16.50
N ILE A 224 23.62 4.00 -15.49
CA ILE A 224 23.22 4.02 -14.09
C ILE A 224 22.99 5.47 -13.63
N ARG A 225 23.89 6.36 -14.01
CA ARG A 225 23.77 7.80 -13.67
C ARG A 225 22.48 8.41 -14.20
N GLU A 226 22.09 8.08 -15.44
CA GLU A 226 20.84 8.55 -16.01
C GLU A 226 19.62 8.13 -15.17
N VAL A 227 19.55 6.85 -14.81
CA VAL A 227 18.45 6.34 -13.98
C VAL A 227 18.48 6.99 -12.58
N LEU A 228 19.66 7.11 -11.95
CA LEU A 228 19.79 7.74 -10.64
C LEU A 228 19.39 9.22 -10.66
N MET A 229 19.69 9.96 -11.72
CA MET A 229 19.21 11.35 -11.87
C MET A 229 17.69 11.39 -11.91
N LYS A 230 17.03 10.50 -12.66
CA LYS A 230 15.56 10.41 -12.70
C LYS A 230 14.97 10.02 -11.35
N ILE A 231 15.57 9.06 -10.64
CA ILE A 231 15.17 8.65 -9.29
C ILE A 231 15.21 9.85 -8.32
N LYS A 232 16.30 10.63 -8.33
CA LYS A 232 16.49 11.78 -7.43
C LYS A 232 15.62 13.00 -7.79
N SER A 233 15.21 13.10 -9.06
CA SER A 233 14.31 14.15 -9.55
C SER A 233 12.83 13.73 -9.53
N ALA A 234 12.48 12.66 -8.81
CA ALA A 234 11.11 12.19 -8.74
C ALA A 234 10.16 13.25 -8.15
N ASP A 235 9.01 13.42 -8.78
CA ASP A 235 7.93 14.28 -8.28
C ASP A 235 7.10 13.56 -7.21
N ILE A 236 7.04 12.22 -7.32
CA ILE A 236 6.25 11.36 -6.46
C ILE A 236 7.08 10.17 -6.04
N VAL A 237 7.03 9.82 -4.75
CA VAL A 237 7.58 8.57 -4.22
C VAL A 237 6.47 7.74 -3.59
N ILE A 238 6.42 6.45 -3.96
CA ILE A 238 5.53 5.47 -3.34
C ILE A 238 6.41 4.39 -2.71
N HIS A 239 6.32 4.23 -1.39
CA HIS A 239 7.19 3.29 -0.69
C HIS A 239 6.48 2.52 0.43
N GLY A 240 7.03 1.37 0.77
CA GLY A 240 6.62 0.59 1.94
C GLY A 240 7.42 0.97 3.19
N ILE A 241 6.95 0.48 4.34
CA ILE A 241 7.68 0.47 5.61
C ILE A 241 7.81 -0.99 6.02
N GLY A 242 9.03 -1.44 6.26
CA GLY A 242 9.35 -2.80 6.66
C GLY A 242 9.54 -2.95 8.17
N ASP A 243 9.23 -4.15 8.69
CA ASP A 243 9.73 -4.59 9.99
C ASP A 243 11.25 -4.82 9.89
N ALA A 244 12.01 -4.31 10.86
CA ALA A 244 13.47 -4.33 10.82
C ALA A 244 14.04 -5.73 10.65
N MET A 245 13.60 -6.68 11.47
CA MET A 245 14.15 -8.04 11.47
C MET A 245 13.75 -8.83 10.23
N THR A 246 12.52 -8.61 9.74
CA THR A 246 12.05 -9.21 8.49
C THR A 246 12.88 -8.71 7.29
N MET A 247 13.17 -7.41 7.24
CA MET A 247 13.97 -6.83 6.14
C MET A 247 15.44 -7.23 6.22
N ALA A 248 16.01 -7.33 7.42
CA ALA A 248 17.37 -7.80 7.63
C ALA A 248 17.53 -9.26 7.13
N ARG A 249 16.59 -10.15 7.44
CA ARG A 249 16.59 -11.53 6.93
C ARG A 249 16.48 -11.59 5.41
N ARG A 250 15.60 -10.77 4.80
CA ARG A 250 15.45 -10.69 3.34
C ARG A 250 16.72 -10.24 2.63
N ARG A 251 17.52 -9.38 3.27
CA ARG A 251 18.82 -8.93 2.77
C ARG A 251 19.94 -9.92 3.05
N MET A 252 19.69 -11.01 3.77
CA MET A 252 20.74 -11.91 4.24
C MET A 252 21.85 -11.14 4.98
N THR A 253 21.42 -10.23 5.87
CA THR A 253 22.29 -9.39 6.69
C THR A 253 23.24 -10.25 7.52
N SER A 254 24.49 -9.83 7.69
CA SER A 254 25.52 -10.55 8.46
C SER A 254 25.07 -10.80 9.90
N GLU A 255 25.62 -11.84 10.54
CA GLU A 255 25.32 -12.13 11.96
C GLU A 255 25.70 -10.99 12.88
N GLU A 256 26.83 -10.31 12.60
CA GLU A 256 27.29 -9.13 13.33
C GLU A 256 26.26 -7.99 13.26
N ASP A 257 25.81 -7.63 12.06
CA ASP A 257 24.79 -6.59 11.88
C ASP A 257 23.44 -7.00 12.46
N MET A 258 23.07 -8.30 12.37
CA MET A 258 21.85 -8.81 13.01
C MET A 258 21.90 -8.65 14.53
N GLN A 259 23.04 -8.97 15.17
CA GLN A 259 23.23 -8.76 16.61
C GLN A 259 23.12 -7.27 16.97
N LYS A 260 23.75 -6.40 16.19
CA LYS A 260 23.65 -4.95 16.36
C LYS A 260 22.21 -4.46 16.28
N LEU A 261 21.43 -4.90 15.28
CA LEU A 261 20.02 -4.53 15.12
C LEU A 261 19.19 -4.95 16.35
N VAL A 262 19.47 -6.13 16.93
CA VAL A 262 18.79 -6.61 18.14
C VAL A 262 19.18 -5.78 19.37
N GLN A 263 20.49 -5.54 19.56
CA GLN A 263 21.01 -4.75 20.70
C GLN A 263 20.48 -3.32 20.69
N GLU A 264 20.44 -2.68 19.51
CA GLU A 264 19.95 -1.32 19.31
C GLU A 264 18.43 -1.24 19.20
N LYS A 265 17.73 -2.38 19.35
CA LYS A 265 16.26 -2.49 19.30
C LYS A 265 15.64 -1.89 18.04
N ALA A 266 16.21 -2.23 16.88
CA ALA A 266 15.66 -1.84 15.60
C ALA A 266 14.24 -2.40 15.41
N VAL A 267 13.27 -1.56 15.04
CA VAL A 267 11.87 -1.94 14.82
C VAL A 267 11.40 -1.68 13.40
N ALA A 268 12.03 -0.76 12.69
CA ALA A 268 11.61 -0.33 11.36
C ALA A 268 12.76 -0.33 10.36
N GLU A 269 12.42 -0.54 9.09
CA GLU A 269 13.31 -0.30 7.95
C GLU A 269 12.59 0.48 6.86
N ALA A 270 13.25 1.49 6.32
CA ALA A 270 12.90 2.15 5.06
C ALA A 270 14.15 2.66 4.36
N PHE A 271 14.23 2.50 3.03
CA PHE A 271 15.34 2.97 2.18
C PHE A 271 16.74 2.50 2.61
N GLY A 272 16.85 1.32 3.27
CA GLY A 272 18.13 0.79 3.78
C GLY A 272 18.56 1.33 5.15
N TYR A 273 17.74 2.17 5.75
CA TYR A 273 17.97 2.67 7.10
C TYR A 273 17.11 1.89 8.11
N TYR A 274 17.73 1.48 9.21
CA TYR A 274 17.06 0.81 10.31
C TYR A 274 16.89 1.77 11.48
N PHE A 275 15.71 1.74 12.10
CA PHE A 275 15.31 2.69 13.14
C PHE A 275 14.87 2.00 14.41
N ASP A 276 15.23 2.58 15.56
CA ASP A 276 14.63 2.20 16.84
C ASP A 276 13.21 2.80 17.01
N GLU A 277 12.53 2.45 18.09
CA GLU A 277 11.19 2.97 18.40
C GLU A 277 11.12 4.51 18.55
N LYS A 278 12.26 5.18 18.78
CA LYS A 278 12.35 6.63 18.88
C LYS A 278 12.58 7.30 17.52
N GLY A 279 12.75 6.52 16.45
CA GLY A 279 13.07 6.99 15.10
C GLY A 279 14.55 7.33 14.88
N ARG A 280 15.45 6.93 15.80
CA ARG A 280 16.90 7.12 15.62
C ARG A 280 17.42 6.06 14.67
N ILE A 281 18.29 6.46 13.73
CA ILE A 281 18.98 5.52 12.84
C ILE A 281 20.00 4.73 13.64
N VAL A 282 19.83 3.41 13.68
CA VAL A 282 20.72 2.46 14.39
C VAL A 282 21.65 1.71 13.44
N HIS A 283 21.23 1.55 12.18
CA HIS A 283 22.06 0.92 11.15
C HIS A 283 21.67 1.46 9.77
N LYS A 284 22.64 1.52 8.87
CA LYS A 284 22.46 1.90 7.47
C LYS A 284 23.16 0.90 6.56
N VAL A 285 22.44 0.40 5.59
CA VAL A 285 23.00 -0.43 4.50
C VAL A 285 23.37 0.47 3.34
N GLN A 286 24.54 0.24 2.72
CA GLN A 286 24.90 0.93 1.49
C GLN A 286 24.03 0.45 0.34
N THR A 287 23.13 1.31 -0.12
CA THR A 287 22.15 0.97 -1.16
C THR A 287 22.27 1.87 -2.37
N VAL A 288 21.89 1.34 -3.55
CA VAL A 288 21.79 2.12 -4.80
C VAL A 288 20.36 2.60 -4.97
N GLY A 289 20.16 3.92 -5.12
CA GLY A 289 18.86 4.57 -5.30
C GLY A 289 18.62 5.71 -4.31
N LEU A 290 17.34 5.97 -4.00
CA LEU A 290 16.90 7.02 -3.08
C LEU A 290 17.45 6.81 -1.66
N GLN A 291 17.91 7.89 -1.09
CA GLN A 291 18.28 8.00 0.31
C GLN A 291 17.22 8.81 1.09
N LEU A 292 17.23 8.74 2.43
CA LEU A 292 16.29 9.49 3.26
C LEU A 292 16.40 11.01 3.06
N GLU A 293 17.61 11.49 2.81
CA GLU A 293 17.87 12.91 2.59
C GLU A 293 17.20 13.42 1.31
N ASP A 294 17.13 12.58 0.27
CA ASP A 294 16.52 12.91 -1.03
C ASP A 294 15.01 13.19 -0.88
N LEU A 295 14.35 12.52 0.07
CA LEU A 295 12.91 12.66 0.30
C LEU A 295 12.47 14.09 0.65
N LYS A 296 13.38 14.89 1.22
CA LYS A 296 13.08 16.28 1.60
C LYS A 296 12.73 17.18 0.42
N ASN A 297 13.21 16.79 -0.78
CA ASN A 297 13.01 17.54 -2.02
C ASN A 297 11.84 17.00 -2.87
N ILE A 298 11.19 15.94 -2.43
CA ILE A 298 10.12 15.28 -3.19
C ILE A 298 8.76 15.86 -2.78
N PRO A 299 8.00 16.41 -3.74
CA PRO A 299 6.72 17.08 -3.46
C PRO A 299 5.66 16.16 -2.84
N HIS A 300 5.57 14.91 -3.32
CA HIS A 300 4.53 13.98 -2.90
C HIS A 300 5.12 12.63 -2.48
N ILE A 301 4.90 12.25 -1.24
CA ILE A 301 5.40 11.00 -0.67
C ILE A 301 4.24 10.18 -0.12
N PHE A 302 4.09 8.95 -0.61
CA PHE A 302 3.09 8.00 -0.17
C PHE A 302 3.78 6.82 0.53
N ALA A 303 3.60 6.73 1.85
CA ALA A 303 4.04 5.59 2.64
C ALA A 303 2.87 4.61 2.80
N VAL A 304 2.98 3.41 2.23
CA VAL A 304 1.90 2.40 2.23
C VAL A 304 2.35 1.18 3.01
N ALA A 305 1.75 0.99 4.17
CA ALA A 305 2.08 -0.13 5.05
C ALA A 305 0.88 -0.52 5.91
N GLY A 306 0.60 -1.80 6.04
CA GLY A 306 -0.47 -2.36 6.86
C GLY A 306 -0.06 -3.67 7.53
N GLY A 307 -0.91 -4.13 8.43
CA GLY A 307 -0.69 -5.27 9.30
C GLY A 307 -0.26 -4.85 10.70
N VAL A 308 -0.95 -5.35 11.71
CA VAL A 308 -0.70 -4.97 13.12
C VAL A 308 0.75 -5.23 13.54
N SER A 309 1.41 -6.23 12.95
CA SER A 309 2.83 -6.54 13.16
C SER A 309 3.77 -5.38 12.82
N LYS A 310 3.34 -4.44 11.96
CA LYS A 310 4.12 -3.28 11.54
C LYS A 310 3.79 -1.99 12.30
N ALA A 311 2.87 -2.01 13.26
CA ALA A 311 2.45 -0.81 13.98
C ALA A 311 3.63 -0.05 14.59
N LYS A 312 4.57 -0.77 15.26
CA LYS A 312 5.78 -0.18 15.82
C LYS A 312 6.71 0.41 14.74
N ALA A 313 6.87 -0.30 13.63
CA ALA A 313 7.70 0.15 12.51
C ALA A 313 7.14 1.43 11.89
N ILE A 314 5.83 1.49 11.65
CA ILE A 314 5.15 2.66 11.13
C ILE A 314 5.29 3.85 12.10
N LYS A 315 5.00 3.63 13.40
CA LYS A 315 5.14 4.67 14.44
C LYS A 315 6.56 5.23 14.51
N ALA A 316 7.57 4.37 14.39
CA ALA A 316 8.98 4.77 14.42
C ALA A 316 9.37 5.59 13.18
N TYR A 317 9.03 5.10 11.98
CA TYR A 317 9.36 5.79 10.72
C TYR A 317 8.66 7.15 10.61
N MET A 318 7.38 7.27 11.02
CA MET A 318 6.64 8.54 10.93
C MET A 318 7.24 9.65 11.80
N LYS A 319 8.07 9.34 12.80
CA LYS A 319 8.78 10.36 13.59
C LYS A 319 9.83 11.13 12.79
N ILE A 320 10.34 10.53 11.72
CA ILE A 320 11.42 11.09 10.89
C ILE A 320 11.02 11.34 9.44
N ALA A 321 9.87 10.82 9.04
CA ALA A 321 9.33 11.02 7.70
C ALA A 321 9.12 12.52 7.40
N PRO A 322 9.35 12.98 6.16
CA PRO A 322 8.98 14.33 5.77
C PRO A 322 7.51 14.64 6.06
N LYS A 323 7.18 15.85 6.47
CA LYS A 323 5.83 16.24 6.89
C LYS A 323 4.78 16.13 5.77
N ASN A 324 5.19 16.20 4.51
CA ASN A 324 4.35 16.00 3.34
C ASN A 324 4.11 14.52 3.00
N THR A 325 4.53 13.59 3.87
CA THR A 325 4.24 12.16 3.71
C THR A 325 2.78 11.86 4.03
N VAL A 326 2.09 11.24 3.08
CA VAL A 326 0.75 10.68 3.28
C VAL A 326 0.90 9.22 3.68
N LEU A 327 0.43 8.87 4.88
CA LEU A 327 0.38 7.48 5.34
C LEU A 327 -0.91 6.81 4.85
N ILE A 328 -0.76 5.64 4.23
CA ILE A 328 -1.88 4.76 3.86
C ILE A 328 -1.70 3.47 4.65
N THR A 329 -2.63 3.18 5.54
CA THR A 329 -2.53 2.05 6.49
C THR A 329 -3.89 1.41 6.73
N ASP A 330 -3.92 0.36 7.56
CA ASP A 330 -5.15 -0.32 7.92
C ASP A 330 -5.64 0.00 9.34
N GLU A 331 -6.87 -0.41 9.61
CA GLU A 331 -7.55 -0.19 10.87
C GLU A 331 -6.83 -0.89 12.05
N ALA A 332 -6.25 -2.09 11.81
CA ALA A 332 -5.54 -2.84 12.86
C ALA A 332 -4.28 -2.08 13.33
N VAL A 333 -3.48 -1.55 12.39
CA VAL A 333 -2.34 -0.66 12.70
C VAL A 333 -2.80 0.57 13.46
N THR A 334 -3.87 1.21 12.97
CA THR A 334 -4.38 2.44 13.56
C THR A 334 -4.80 2.22 15.01
N ASN A 335 -5.60 1.20 15.26
CA ASN A 335 -6.04 0.85 16.61
C ASN A 335 -4.88 0.52 17.55
N GLU A 336 -3.84 -0.19 17.04
CA GLU A 336 -2.66 -0.52 17.83
C GLU A 336 -1.85 0.72 18.21
N ILE A 337 -1.66 1.65 17.26
CA ILE A 337 -0.94 2.91 17.52
C ILE A 337 -1.71 3.80 18.51
N LEU A 338 -3.04 3.82 18.45
CA LEU A 338 -3.89 4.65 19.32
C LEU A 338 -4.04 4.10 20.74
N LYS A 339 -3.79 2.81 20.96
CA LYS A 339 -3.79 2.20 22.32
C LYS A 339 -2.59 2.65 23.16
N GLY A 340 -1.49 3.11 22.59
CA GLY A 340 -0.28 3.52 23.27
C GLY A 340 1.00 3.13 22.61
#